data_00f57551adb34bb1ac35cea2e8e4aed3
#
_entry.id   00f57551adb34bb1ac35cea2e8e4aed3
#
_cell.length_a   1.000
_cell.length_b   1.000
_cell.length_c   1.000
_cell.angle_alpha   90.00
_cell.angle_beta   90.00
_cell.angle_gamma   90.00
#
_symmetry.space_group_name_H-M   'P 1'
#
loop_
_entity.id
_entity.type
_entity.pdbx_description
1 polymer ?
#
loop_
_entity_poly.entity_id
_entity_poly.type
_entity_poly.pdbx_seq_one_letter_code
_entity_poly.pdbx_strand_id
1 'polypeptide(L)'
;MVPEMGYLDEQFNQLEELQDESSPNFVEEVVALFLKDSPRLLSNIEQTIGKYPQDFYRLDSLVHQLKGSGSSIGAVRMKNECSVFKAHCNDRNLEGCRRSLQKMKREHATLKQKLESYFQLLRQVGPREHAVNSRK
;
A
#
# COMPACT_ATOMS: atom_id res chain seq x y z
N MET A 1 -13.74 10.35 -3.39
CA MET A 1 -13.14 10.32 -4.70
C MET A 1 -11.68 9.86 -4.64
N VAL A 2 -11.33 8.99 -5.55
CA VAL A 2 -9.96 8.46 -5.59
C VAL A 2 -9.02 9.56 -6.09
N PRO A 3 -7.93 9.84 -5.32
CA PRO A 3 -7.06 10.97 -5.70
C PRO A 3 -6.25 10.72 -6.96
N GLU A 4 -5.89 9.46 -7.24
CA GLU A 4 -5.02 9.16 -8.36
C GLU A 4 -5.44 7.87 -9.02
N MET A 5 -5.83 8.00 -10.26
CA MET A 5 -6.20 6.83 -11.06
C MET A 5 -4.97 5.96 -11.28
N GLY A 6 -5.17 4.66 -11.22
CA GLY A 6 -4.11 3.71 -11.49
C GLY A 6 -3.31 3.30 -10.27
N TYR A 7 -3.38 4.04 -9.17
CA TYR A 7 -2.68 3.66 -7.93
C TYR A 7 -3.61 2.99 -6.94
N LEU A 8 -4.89 3.33 -6.96
CA LEU A 8 -5.89 2.77 -6.05
C LEU A 8 -7.04 2.18 -6.87
N ASP A 9 -7.69 1.17 -6.32
CA ASP A 9 -8.79 0.51 -7.00
C ASP A 9 -10.07 0.64 -6.19
N GLU A 10 -11.07 -0.15 -6.56
CA GLU A 10 -12.40 -0.08 -5.96
C GLU A 10 -12.38 -0.35 -4.46
N GLN A 11 -11.39 -1.10 -3.99
CA GLN A 11 -11.26 -1.37 -2.55
C GLN A 11 -11.13 -0.07 -1.76
N PHE A 12 -10.39 0.90 -2.28
CA PHE A 12 -10.25 2.18 -1.60
C PHE A 12 -11.60 2.88 -1.51
N ASN A 13 -12.39 2.84 -2.59
CA ASN A 13 -13.71 3.43 -2.58
C ASN A 13 -14.61 2.75 -1.54
N GLN A 14 -14.49 1.44 -1.40
CA GLN A 14 -15.26 0.72 -0.40
C GLN A 14 -14.87 1.13 1.00
N LEU A 15 -13.60 1.41 1.24
CA LEU A 15 -13.18 1.93 2.54
C LEU A 15 -13.83 3.27 2.83
N GLU A 16 -13.88 4.14 1.82
CA GLU A 16 -14.51 5.44 2.00
C GLU A 16 -15.98 5.29 2.34
N GLU A 17 -16.66 4.31 1.74
CA GLU A 17 -18.06 4.08 2.01
C GLU A 17 -18.31 3.57 3.42
N LEU A 18 -17.36 2.87 4.02
CA LEU A 18 -17.49 2.38 5.38
C LEU A 18 -17.28 3.46 6.42
N GLN A 19 -16.65 4.57 6.03
CA GLN A 19 -16.42 5.67 6.95
C GLN A 19 -17.71 6.40 7.25
N ASP A 20 -18.00 6.64 8.52
CA ASP A 20 -19.23 7.31 8.91
C ASP A 20 -18.99 8.14 10.17
N GLU A 21 -20.07 8.62 10.79
CA GLU A 21 -19.99 9.49 11.95
C GLU A 21 -19.35 8.80 13.15
N SER A 22 -19.58 7.50 13.28
CA SER A 22 -18.98 6.75 14.40
C SER A 22 -17.53 6.41 14.16
N SER A 23 -17.06 6.49 12.89
CA SER A 23 -15.68 6.20 12.54
C SER A 23 -15.20 7.22 11.51
N PRO A 24 -15.08 8.49 11.90
CA PRO A 24 -14.81 9.56 10.93
C PRO A 24 -13.41 9.52 10.34
N ASN A 25 -12.47 8.81 10.98
CA ASN A 25 -11.10 8.71 10.49
C ASN A 25 -10.76 7.31 10.02
N PHE A 26 -11.79 6.52 9.69
CA PHE A 26 -11.60 5.11 9.38
C PHE A 26 -10.59 4.90 8.24
N VAL A 27 -10.77 5.62 7.13
CA VAL A 27 -9.89 5.43 5.97
C VAL A 27 -8.45 5.81 6.33
N GLU A 28 -8.29 6.94 7.01
CA GLU A 28 -6.95 7.39 7.38
C GLU A 28 -6.28 6.40 8.31
N GLU A 29 -7.03 5.80 9.23
CA GLU A 29 -6.47 4.81 10.15
C GLU A 29 -6.01 3.56 9.42
N VAL A 30 -6.82 3.07 8.47
CA VAL A 30 -6.45 1.89 7.68
C VAL A 30 -5.20 2.18 6.84
N VAL A 31 -5.17 3.35 6.20
CA VAL A 31 -4.02 3.72 5.39
C VAL A 31 -2.77 3.89 6.26
N ALA A 32 -2.93 4.45 7.46
CA ALA A 32 -1.80 4.61 8.36
C ALA A 32 -1.18 3.27 8.74
N LEU A 33 -2.01 2.24 8.94
CA LEU A 33 -1.48 0.90 9.21
C LEU A 33 -0.69 0.38 8.03
N PHE A 34 -1.19 0.58 6.81
CA PHE A 34 -0.45 0.18 5.62
C PHE A 34 0.89 0.89 5.54
N LEU A 35 0.89 2.21 5.77
CA LEU A 35 2.12 2.99 5.68
C LEU A 35 3.11 2.67 6.80
N LYS A 36 2.63 2.11 7.90
CA LYS A 36 3.48 1.66 8.98
C LYS A 36 4.11 0.29 8.66
N ASP A 37 3.31 -0.64 8.14
CA ASP A 37 3.75 -2.01 7.92
C ASP A 37 4.55 -2.20 6.65
N SER A 38 4.20 -1.47 5.58
CA SER A 38 4.80 -1.73 4.29
C SER A 38 6.30 -1.43 4.24
N PRO A 39 6.81 -0.34 4.86
CA PRO A 39 8.26 -0.11 4.85
C PRO A 39 9.01 -1.24 5.58
N ARG A 40 8.43 -1.75 6.65
CA ARG A 40 9.04 -2.86 7.40
C ARG A 40 9.13 -4.11 6.53
N LEU A 41 8.06 -4.41 5.81
CA LEU A 41 8.06 -5.58 4.94
C LEU A 41 9.04 -5.42 3.78
N LEU A 42 9.09 -4.23 3.17
CA LEU A 42 10.04 -3.96 2.10
C LEU A 42 11.47 -4.11 2.60
N SER A 43 11.75 -3.60 3.80
CA SER A 43 13.08 -3.72 4.41
C SER A 43 13.43 -5.18 4.67
N ASN A 44 12.48 -5.96 5.17
CA ASN A 44 12.72 -7.38 5.43
C ASN A 44 12.99 -8.15 4.14
N ILE A 45 12.29 -7.80 3.06
CA ILE A 45 12.55 -8.43 1.76
C ILE A 45 13.97 -8.09 1.31
N GLU A 46 14.34 -6.82 1.41
CA GLU A 46 15.67 -6.38 0.98
C GLU A 46 16.76 -7.07 1.79
N GLN A 47 16.58 -7.18 3.10
CA GLN A 47 17.56 -7.85 3.95
C GLN A 47 17.66 -9.34 3.64
N THR A 48 16.52 -9.96 3.35
CA THR A 48 16.54 -11.38 3.00
C THR A 48 17.30 -11.61 1.70
N ILE A 49 17.11 -10.76 0.71
CA ILE A 49 17.86 -10.86 -0.54
C ILE A 49 19.36 -10.72 -0.27
N GLY A 50 19.75 -9.81 0.63
CA GLY A 50 21.14 -9.58 0.93
C GLY A 50 21.79 -10.70 1.71
N LYS A 51 21.07 -11.27 2.69
CA LYS A 51 21.64 -12.27 3.60
C LYS A 51 21.37 -13.70 3.18
N TYR A 52 20.21 -13.95 2.59
CA TYR A 52 19.75 -15.29 2.25
C TYR A 52 19.18 -15.29 0.84
N PRO A 53 20.01 -15.03 -0.19
CA PRO A 53 19.51 -14.81 -1.54
C PRO A 53 18.81 -16.01 -2.16
N GLN A 54 19.01 -17.21 -1.61
CA GLN A 54 18.37 -18.39 -2.15
C GLN A 54 17.14 -18.83 -1.37
N ASP A 55 16.76 -18.05 -0.36
CA ASP A 55 15.60 -18.38 0.45
C ASP A 55 14.34 -17.82 -0.21
N PHE A 56 13.98 -18.41 -1.36
CA PHE A 56 12.84 -17.95 -2.12
C PHE A 56 11.52 -18.21 -1.39
N TYR A 57 11.48 -19.21 -0.54
CA TYR A 57 10.29 -19.46 0.26
C TYR A 57 10.01 -18.28 1.19
N ARG A 58 11.05 -17.79 1.86
CA ARG A 58 10.90 -16.64 2.76
C ARG A 58 10.55 -15.38 1.99
N LEU A 59 11.19 -15.18 0.83
CA LEU A 59 10.88 -14.03 -0.01
C LEU A 59 9.41 -14.06 -0.45
N ASP A 60 8.94 -15.23 -0.87
CA ASP A 60 7.56 -15.37 -1.28
C ASP A 60 6.60 -15.06 -0.13
N SER A 61 6.92 -15.55 1.06
CA SER A 61 6.08 -15.31 2.23
C SER A 61 6.01 -13.84 2.58
N LEU A 62 7.14 -13.14 2.53
CA LEU A 62 7.19 -11.71 2.86
C LEU A 62 6.41 -10.89 1.85
N VAL A 63 6.58 -11.20 0.57
CA VAL A 63 5.85 -10.43 -0.44
C VAL A 63 4.36 -10.76 -0.42
N HIS A 64 4.01 -11.97 0.00
CA HIS A 64 2.61 -12.32 0.18
C HIS A 64 1.96 -11.43 1.24
N GLN A 65 2.67 -11.19 2.34
CA GLN A 65 2.18 -10.30 3.38
C GLN A 65 2.02 -8.88 2.86
N LEU A 66 3.00 -8.41 2.08
CA LEU A 66 2.95 -7.07 1.51
C LEU A 66 1.78 -6.94 0.55
N LYS A 67 1.55 -7.96 -0.27
CA LYS A 67 0.42 -7.96 -1.18
C LYS A 67 -0.91 -7.89 -0.43
N GLY A 68 -1.02 -8.65 0.66
CA GLY A 68 -2.22 -8.60 1.48
C GLY A 68 -2.44 -7.22 2.08
N SER A 69 -1.36 -6.61 2.58
CA SER A 69 -1.45 -5.28 3.14
C SER A 69 -1.90 -4.26 2.08
N GLY A 70 -1.33 -4.36 0.87
CA GLY A 70 -1.73 -3.48 -0.22
C GLY A 70 -3.18 -3.70 -0.63
N SER A 71 -3.65 -4.94 -0.59
CA SER A 71 -5.03 -5.26 -0.93
C SER A 71 -6.01 -4.56 0.00
N SER A 72 -5.63 -4.40 1.27
CA SER A 72 -6.55 -3.82 2.25
C SER A 72 -6.92 -2.38 1.92
N ILE A 73 -6.08 -1.66 1.19
CA ILE A 73 -6.36 -0.28 0.81
C ILE A 73 -6.54 -0.14 -0.71
N GLY A 74 -6.51 -1.23 -1.45
CA GLY A 74 -6.66 -1.17 -2.90
C GLY A 74 -5.46 -0.62 -3.62
N ALA A 75 -4.25 -0.86 -3.12
CA ALA A 75 -3.01 -0.38 -3.74
C ALA A 75 -2.68 -1.25 -4.94
N VAL A 76 -3.36 -1.02 -6.06
CA VAL A 76 -3.36 -1.93 -7.19
C VAL A 76 -1.99 -2.07 -7.83
N ARG A 77 -1.22 -0.98 -7.96
CA ARG A 77 0.09 -1.08 -8.60
C ARG A 77 1.07 -1.84 -7.72
N MET A 78 1.00 -1.64 -6.39
CA MET A 78 1.80 -2.42 -5.46
C MET A 78 1.43 -3.90 -5.55
N LYS A 79 0.14 -4.22 -5.56
CA LYS A 79 -0.31 -5.60 -5.66
C LYS A 79 0.19 -6.26 -6.92
N ASN A 80 0.11 -5.55 -8.04
CA ASN A 80 0.57 -6.11 -9.31
C ASN A 80 2.07 -6.40 -9.28
N GLU A 81 2.85 -5.50 -8.71
CA GLU A 81 4.29 -5.72 -8.63
C GLU A 81 4.62 -6.85 -7.66
N CYS A 82 3.83 -7.01 -6.58
CA CYS A 82 3.99 -8.15 -5.70
C CYS A 82 3.78 -9.47 -6.44
N SER A 83 2.80 -9.50 -7.35
CA SER A 83 2.56 -10.69 -8.16
C SER A 83 3.73 -10.99 -9.07
N VAL A 84 4.33 -9.94 -9.66
CA VAL A 84 5.53 -10.11 -10.48
C VAL A 84 6.68 -10.68 -9.65
N PHE A 85 6.87 -10.15 -8.45
CA PHE A 85 7.91 -10.65 -7.55
C PHE A 85 7.68 -12.12 -7.22
N LYS A 86 6.44 -12.51 -6.92
CA LYS A 86 6.13 -13.90 -6.61
C LYS A 86 6.44 -14.82 -7.79
N ALA A 87 6.17 -14.37 -9.00
CA ALA A 87 6.50 -15.16 -10.18
C ALA A 87 8.01 -15.39 -10.28
N HIS A 88 8.80 -14.35 -9.99
CA HIS A 88 10.26 -14.51 -9.97
C HIS A 88 10.72 -15.46 -8.87
N CYS A 89 10.05 -15.44 -7.71
CA CYS A 89 10.37 -16.40 -6.66
C CYS A 89 10.10 -17.83 -7.12
N ASN A 90 8.98 -18.05 -7.78
CA ASN A 90 8.64 -19.38 -8.30
C ASN A 90 9.67 -19.85 -9.31
N ASP A 91 10.20 -18.95 -10.11
CA ASP A 91 11.20 -19.26 -11.12
C ASP A 91 12.62 -19.27 -10.55
N ARG A 92 12.78 -19.00 -9.26
CA ARG A 92 14.08 -18.88 -8.58
C ARG A 92 14.97 -17.89 -9.31
N ASN A 93 14.37 -16.79 -9.77
CA ASN A 93 15.04 -15.75 -10.53
C ASN A 93 15.40 -14.60 -9.58
N LEU A 94 16.57 -14.68 -8.96
CA LEU A 94 16.97 -13.67 -7.98
C LEU A 94 17.10 -12.29 -8.59
N GLU A 95 17.64 -12.23 -9.80
CA GLU A 95 17.80 -10.94 -10.46
C GLU A 95 16.46 -10.30 -10.75
N GLY A 96 15.48 -11.11 -11.16
CA GLY A 96 14.12 -10.62 -11.33
C GLY A 96 13.53 -10.11 -10.02
N CYS A 97 13.80 -10.82 -8.92
CA CYS A 97 13.36 -10.37 -7.61
C CYS A 97 13.98 -9.02 -7.25
N ARG A 98 15.28 -8.83 -7.53
CA ARG A 98 15.93 -7.55 -7.25
C ARG A 98 15.32 -6.41 -8.04
N ARG A 99 15.07 -6.64 -9.32
CA ARG A 99 14.45 -5.60 -10.16
C ARG A 99 13.04 -5.28 -9.69
N SER A 100 12.28 -6.31 -9.34
CA SER A 100 10.92 -6.11 -8.88
C SER A 100 10.90 -5.38 -7.54
N LEU A 101 11.85 -5.67 -6.65
CA LEU A 101 11.94 -4.95 -5.39
C LEU A 101 12.16 -3.47 -5.60
N GLN A 102 13.05 -3.10 -6.52
CA GLN A 102 13.30 -1.69 -6.80
C GLN A 102 12.04 -1.01 -7.31
N LYS A 103 11.29 -1.70 -8.15
CA LYS A 103 10.03 -1.14 -8.65
C LYS A 103 9.00 -1.04 -7.55
N MET A 104 8.91 -2.03 -6.66
CA MET A 104 8.00 -1.96 -5.52
C MET A 104 8.33 -0.77 -4.63
N LYS A 105 9.61 -0.51 -4.41
CA LYS A 105 10.02 0.63 -3.59
C LYS A 105 9.60 1.95 -4.22
N ARG A 106 9.74 2.06 -5.55
CA ARG A 106 9.30 3.27 -6.24
C ARG A 106 7.78 3.43 -6.20
N GLU A 107 7.06 2.34 -6.43
CA GLU A 107 5.60 2.40 -6.36
C GLU A 107 5.14 2.77 -4.96
N HIS A 108 5.80 2.22 -3.96
CA HIS A 108 5.46 2.53 -2.57
C HIS A 108 5.71 4.01 -2.26
N ALA A 109 6.85 4.54 -2.67
CA ALA A 109 7.18 5.93 -2.39
C ALA A 109 6.17 6.88 -3.05
N THR A 110 5.81 6.58 -4.29
CA THR A 110 4.84 7.41 -5.01
C THR A 110 3.47 7.32 -4.37
N LEU A 111 3.05 6.10 -4.03
CA LEU A 111 1.74 5.91 -3.40
C LEU A 111 1.67 6.64 -2.06
N LYS A 112 2.72 6.51 -1.25
CA LYS A 112 2.77 7.19 0.04
C LYS A 112 2.62 8.69 -0.13
N GLN A 113 3.35 9.26 -1.09
CA GLN A 113 3.27 10.69 -1.33
C GLN A 113 1.86 11.12 -1.75
N LYS A 114 1.25 10.35 -2.63
CA LYS A 114 -0.10 10.68 -3.10
C LYS A 114 -1.13 10.55 -1.99
N LEU A 115 -1.01 9.54 -1.15
CA LEU A 115 -1.93 9.36 -0.04
C LEU A 115 -1.75 10.48 1.00
N GLU A 116 -0.52 10.85 1.30
CA GLU A 116 -0.27 11.94 2.24
C GLU A 116 -0.83 13.25 1.71
N SER A 117 -0.66 13.50 0.42
CA SER A 117 -1.22 14.71 -0.20
C SER A 117 -2.74 14.70 -0.15
N TYR A 118 -3.35 13.54 -0.40
CA TYR A 118 -4.79 13.41 -0.36
C TYR A 118 -5.34 13.74 1.03
N PHE A 119 -4.74 13.18 2.07
CA PHE A 119 -5.23 13.45 3.43
C PHE A 119 -4.94 14.87 3.87
N GLN A 120 -3.83 15.44 3.41
CA GLN A 120 -3.54 16.84 3.70
C GLN A 120 -4.61 17.74 3.07
N LEU A 121 -4.99 17.46 1.84
CA LEU A 121 -6.06 18.20 1.18
C LEU A 121 -7.37 18.06 1.92
N LEU A 122 -7.69 16.85 2.37
CA LEU A 122 -8.91 16.63 3.14
C LEU A 122 -8.91 17.45 4.43
N ARG A 123 -7.75 17.57 5.08
CA ARG A 123 -7.65 18.34 6.30
C ARG A 123 -7.85 19.84 6.05
N GLN A 124 -7.45 20.32 4.88
CA GLN A 124 -7.64 21.73 4.53
C GLN A 124 -9.08 22.05 4.14
N VAL A 125 -9.69 21.16 3.35
CA VAL A 125 -11.05 21.36 2.87
C VAL A 125 -12.06 20.63 3.76
N GLY A 126 -11.71 19.39 4.10
CA GLY A 126 -12.59 18.51 4.84
C GLY A 126 -13.04 19.03 6.20
N PRO A 127 -12.16 19.63 7.01
CA PRO A 127 -12.64 20.15 8.31
C PRO A 127 -13.79 21.11 8.19
N ARG A 128 -13.78 21.97 7.18
CA ARG A 128 -14.88 22.89 6.96
C ARG A 128 -16.12 22.17 6.48
N GLU A 129 -15.93 21.26 5.53
CA GLU A 129 -17.05 20.43 5.05
C GLU A 129 -17.56 19.55 6.17
N HIS A 130 -16.64 18.98 6.93
CA HIS A 130 -17.01 18.13 8.03
C HIS A 130 -17.82 18.90 9.07
N ALA A 131 -17.39 20.12 9.37
CA ALA A 131 -18.12 20.97 10.31
C ALA A 131 -19.53 21.25 9.80
N VAL A 132 -19.65 21.53 8.50
CA VAL A 132 -20.97 21.74 7.91
C VAL A 132 -21.82 20.48 8.03
N ASN A 133 -21.23 19.33 7.72
CA ASN A 133 -21.94 18.07 7.80
C ASN A 133 -22.32 17.74 9.24
N SER A 134 -21.46 18.06 10.18
CA SER A 134 -21.71 17.78 11.58
C SER A 134 -22.89 18.59 12.13
N ARG A 135 -23.10 19.75 11.57
CA ARG A 135 -24.20 20.60 12.01
C ARG A 135 -25.57 20.13 11.51
N LYS A 136 -25.56 19.21 10.59
CA LYS A 136 -26.82 18.70 10.03
C LYS A 136 -27.49 17.64 10.90
#